data_52c03e3594c3c8694a70c785da7b3550
#
_entry.id   52c03e3594c3c8694a70c785da7b3550
#
_cell.length_a   1.000
_cell.length_b   1.000
_cell.length_c   1.000
_cell.angle_alpha   90.00
_cell.angle_beta   90.00
_cell.angle_gamma   90.00
#
_symmetry.space_group_name_H-M   'P 1'
#
loop_
_entity.id
_entity.type
_entity.pdbx_description
1 polymer ?
#
loop_
_entity_poly.entity_id
_entity_poly.type
_entity_poly.pdbx_seq_one_letter_code
_entity_poly.pdbx_strand_id
1 'polypeptide(L)'
;MFQFEDFTLDPERLELRRGGAPCDIEPQVFSLILHLIQERHRVVAKDDLINAVWGGNVISDSALNARISAARRVLGDDGKSQAVIRTFSRRGFRFVAEITADDAVAVPAAPLDTSGKQRSPKPVIAVLPFNNLSADSEQQYFADGVSEDIITALTKHRWLLVIARNSTFAFRDHSTDMRQIARDLGADYLVEGS
;
A
#
# COMPACT_ATOMS: atom_id res chain seq x y z
N MET A 1 13.06 8.18 -0.65
CA MET A 1 14.31 7.72 0.04
C MET A 1 14.08 7.86 1.53
N PHE A 2 14.38 6.83 2.32
CA PHE A 2 14.14 6.83 3.78
C PHE A 2 15.47 6.91 4.52
N GLN A 3 15.55 7.81 5.53
CA GLN A 3 16.72 7.94 6.40
C GLN A 3 16.30 7.65 7.85
N PHE A 4 17.05 6.80 8.51
CA PHE A 4 16.86 6.44 9.92
C PHE A 4 18.19 6.02 10.54
N GLU A 5 18.45 6.48 11.74
CA GLU A 5 19.77 6.29 12.39
C GLU A 5 20.93 6.69 11.45
N ASP A 6 21.84 5.80 11.16
CA ASP A 6 22.96 5.97 10.20
C ASP A 6 22.69 5.29 8.83
N PHE A 7 21.44 4.88 8.59
CA PHE A 7 21.04 4.19 7.36
C PHE A 7 20.27 5.09 6.40
N THR A 8 20.46 4.83 5.11
CA THR A 8 19.69 5.37 3.99
C THR A 8 19.17 4.21 3.15
N LEU A 9 17.85 4.08 3.01
CA LEU A 9 17.21 3.10 2.16
C LEU A 9 16.61 3.79 0.93
N ASP A 10 17.08 3.37 -0.25
CA ASP A 10 16.63 3.87 -1.55
C ASP A 10 15.78 2.81 -2.25
N PRO A 11 14.45 2.99 -2.35
CA PRO A 11 13.57 2.03 -3.00
C PRO A 11 13.76 1.94 -4.51
N GLU A 12 14.16 3.03 -5.17
CA GLU A 12 14.32 3.08 -6.63
C GLU A 12 15.57 2.32 -7.08
N ARG A 13 16.65 2.45 -6.29
CA ARG A 13 17.91 1.77 -6.55
C ARG A 13 18.01 0.39 -5.92
N LEU A 14 17.05 0.03 -5.07
CA LEU A 14 17.07 -1.18 -4.24
C LEU A 14 18.34 -1.28 -3.39
N GLU A 15 18.79 -0.14 -2.86
CA GLU A 15 20.02 -0.03 -2.09
C GLU A 15 19.75 0.34 -0.63
N LEU A 16 20.47 -0.33 0.26
CA LEU A 16 20.62 0.09 1.66
C LEU A 16 22.05 0.57 1.85
N ARG A 17 22.21 1.75 2.46
CA ARG A 17 23.52 2.32 2.79
C ARG A 17 23.62 2.60 4.28
N ARG A 18 24.81 2.44 4.83
CA ARG A 18 25.12 2.81 6.21
C ARG A 18 26.25 3.83 6.21
N GLY A 19 26.04 5.02 6.75
CA GLY A 19 27.05 6.10 6.72
C GLY A 19 27.54 6.42 5.31
N GLY A 20 26.68 6.25 4.27
CA GLY A 20 27.03 6.44 2.87
C GLY A 20 27.63 5.23 2.15
N ALA A 21 28.08 4.20 2.88
CA ALA A 21 28.62 2.97 2.30
C ALA A 21 27.48 1.97 1.97
N PRO A 22 27.53 1.27 0.83
CA PRO A 22 26.51 0.27 0.49
C PRO A 22 26.60 -0.92 1.43
N CYS A 23 25.44 -1.42 1.87
CA CYS A 23 25.30 -2.64 2.64
C CYS A 23 24.98 -3.81 1.71
N ASP A 24 25.65 -4.94 1.90
CA ASP A 24 25.25 -6.19 1.22
C ASP A 24 23.97 -6.73 1.87
N ILE A 25 22.90 -6.78 1.09
CA ILE A 25 21.57 -7.18 1.56
C ILE A 25 20.88 -8.06 0.54
N GLU A 26 20.32 -9.18 1.00
CA GLU A 26 19.50 -10.04 0.15
C GLU A 26 18.22 -9.31 -0.29
N PRO A 27 17.76 -9.49 -1.55
CA PRO A 27 16.57 -8.80 -2.08
C PRO A 27 15.31 -9.00 -1.22
N GLN A 28 15.09 -10.19 -0.68
CA GLN A 28 13.96 -10.47 0.19
C GLN A 28 14.04 -9.74 1.54
N VAL A 29 15.27 -9.60 2.09
CA VAL A 29 15.50 -8.85 3.32
C VAL A 29 15.29 -7.35 3.08
N PHE A 30 15.74 -6.84 1.93
CA PHE A 30 15.47 -5.47 1.51
C PHE A 30 13.97 -5.19 1.39
N SER A 31 13.23 -6.03 0.66
CA SER A 31 11.79 -5.91 0.49
C SER A 31 11.03 -5.95 1.83
N LEU A 32 11.49 -6.81 2.75
CA LEU A 32 10.93 -6.92 4.10
C LEU A 32 11.14 -5.62 4.89
N ILE A 33 12.35 -5.06 4.89
CA ILE A 33 12.64 -3.80 5.58
C ILE A 33 11.84 -2.66 4.97
N LEU A 34 11.81 -2.55 3.65
CA LEU A 34 11.06 -1.52 2.93
C LEU A 34 9.57 -1.58 3.29
N HIS A 35 8.97 -2.77 3.26
CA HIS A 35 7.56 -2.95 3.63
C HIS A 35 7.29 -2.56 5.08
N LEU A 36 8.16 -2.96 6.02
CA LEU A 36 8.03 -2.57 7.44
C LEU A 36 8.17 -1.05 7.65
N ILE A 37 9.02 -0.38 6.88
CA ILE A 37 9.17 1.09 6.90
C ILE A 37 7.91 1.77 6.38
N GLN A 38 7.35 1.30 5.27
CA GLN A 38 6.13 1.86 4.68
C GLN A 38 4.94 1.71 5.63
N GLU A 39 4.85 0.59 6.33
CA GLU A 39 3.79 0.27 7.28
C GLU A 39 4.14 0.59 8.76
N ARG A 40 5.14 1.45 9.00
CA ARG A 40 5.68 1.76 10.35
C ARG A 40 4.66 2.26 11.36
N HIS A 41 3.54 2.78 10.89
CA HIS A 41 2.44 3.29 11.72
C HIS A 41 1.60 2.18 12.37
N ARG A 42 1.72 0.92 11.93
CA ARG A 42 0.97 -0.23 12.45
C ARG A 42 1.86 -1.45 12.71
N VAL A 43 1.34 -2.43 13.44
CA VAL A 43 1.93 -3.76 13.53
C VAL A 43 1.55 -4.54 12.28
N VAL A 44 2.54 -4.99 11.51
CA VAL A 44 2.35 -5.80 10.29
C VAL A 44 2.24 -7.26 10.70
N ALA A 45 1.13 -7.91 10.35
CA ALA A 45 0.92 -9.31 10.63
C ALA A 45 1.88 -10.20 9.82
N LYS A 46 2.14 -11.42 10.28
CA LYS A 46 3.02 -12.36 9.57
C LYS A 46 2.50 -12.65 8.16
N ASP A 47 1.21 -12.88 8.02
CA ASP A 47 0.58 -13.17 6.73
C ASP A 47 0.68 -11.98 5.77
N ASP A 48 0.54 -10.75 6.29
CA ASP A 48 0.73 -9.52 5.49
C ASP A 48 2.17 -9.43 4.96
N LEU A 49 3.17 -9.74 5.81
CA LEU A 49 4.57 -9.76 5.40
C LEU A 49 4.86 -10.85 4.37
N ILE A 50 4.31 -12.05 4.55
CA ILE A 50 4.47 -13.15 3.61
C ILE A 50 3.88 -12.78 2.25
N ASN A 51 2.69 -12.23 2.24
CA ASN A 51 2.04 -11.80 1.00
C ASN A 51 2.81 -10.67 0.29
N ALA A 52 3.30 -9.69 1.04
CA ALA A 52 4.01 -8.55 0.46
C ALA A 52 5.39 -8.91 -0.09
N VAL A 53 6.14 -9.78 0.59
CA VAL A 53 7.54 -10.09 0.24
C VAL A 53 7.66 -11.32 -0.66
N TRP A 54 6.76 -12.29 -0.54
CA TRP A 54 6.81 -13.57 -1.28
C TRP A 54 5.64 -13.78 -2.22
N GLY A 55 4.79 -12.77 -2.44
CA GLY A 55 3.66 -12.87 -3.38
C GLY A 55 2.63 -13.93 -2.99
N GLY A 56 2.47 -14.22 -1.70
CA GLY A 56 1.54 -15.22 -1.19
C GLY A 56 2.06 -16.68 -1.23
N ASN A 57 3.32 -16.88 -1.62
CA ASN A 57 3.91 -18.23 -1.53
C ASN A 57 3.97 -18.68 -0.07
N VAL A 58 3.63 -19.94 0.16
CA VAL A 58 3.65 -20.54 1.50
C VAL A 58 5.09 -20.67 1.99
N ILE A 59 5.43 -19.92 3.03
CA ILE A 59 6.70 -20.05 3.74
C ILE A 59 6.45 -20.44 5.20
N SER A 60 7.42 -21.13 5.80
CA SER A 60 7.33 -21.48 7.21
C SER A 60 7.59 -20.29 8.13
N ASP A 61 7.01 -20.32 9.33
CA ASP A 61 7.32 -19.33 10.40
C ASP A 61 8.84 -19.23 10.68
N SER A 62 9.55 -20.35 10.58
CA SER A 62 11.01 -20.38 10.76
C SER A 62 11.74 -19.61 9.65
N ALA A 63 11.29 -19.72 8.40
CA ALA A 63 11.85 -18.97 7.28
C ALA A 63 11.60 -17.46 7.43
N LEU A 64 10.39 -17.05 7.80
CA LEU A 64 10.08 -15.65 8.09
C LEU A 64 10.96 -15.12 9.24
N ASN A 65 11.08 -15.85 10.35
CA ASN A 65 11.90 -15.45 11.49
C ASN A 65 13.38 -15.36 11.12
N ALA A 66 13.88 -16.23 10.24
CA ALA A 66 15.26 -16.16 9.73
C ALA A 66 15.48 -14.85 8.93
N ARG A 67 14.51 -14.42 8.12
CA ARG A 67 14.58 -13.15 7.37
C ARG A 67 14.48 -11.93 8.29
N ILE A 68 13.64 -11.96 9.32
CA ILE A 68 13.60 -10.91 10.35
C ILE A 68 14.95 -10.83 11.08
N SER A 69 15.55 -11.96 11.41
CA SER A 69 16.88 -12.00 12.06
C SER A 69 17.98 -11.47 11.14
N ALA A 70 17.91 -11.76 9.83
CA ALA A 70 18.83 -11.21 8.84
C ALA A 70 18.66 -9.69 8.71
N ALA A 71 17.39 -9.20 8.65
CA ALA A 71 17.09 -7.79 8.61
C ALA A 71 17.66 -7.05 9.83
N ARG A 72 17.45 -7.56 11.03
CA ARG A 72 18.03 -7.00 12.26
C ARG A 72 19.54 -6.95 12.21
N ARG A 73 20.19 -8.02 11.78
CA ARG A 73 21.66 -8.09 11.68
C ARG A 73 22.21 -7.00 10.75
N VAL A 74 21.60 -6.81 9.59
CA VAL A 74 22.01 -5.77 8.63
C VAL A 74 21.83 -4.38 9.24
N LEU A 75 20.73 -4.16 9.98
CA LEU A 75 20.40 -2.89 10.63
C LEU A 75 21.13 -2.68 11.97
N GLY A 76 22.00 -3.58 12.38
CA GLY A 76 22.69 -3.49 13.67
C GLY A 76 21.75 -3.65 14.88
N ASP A 77 20.55 -4.16 14.67
CA ASP A 77 19.56 -4.44 15.71
C ASP A 77 19.69 -5.89 16.20
N ASP A 78 19.24 -6.14 17.40
CA ASP A 78 19.20 -7.49 17.95
C ASP A 78 17.81 -7.87 18.47
N GLY A 79 17.63 -9.18 18.74
CA GLY A 79 16.35 -9.69 19.22
C GLY A 79 16.00 -9.25 20.64
N LYS A 80 16.94 -8.66 21.40
CA LYS A 80 16.76 -8.20 22.78
C LYS A 80 16.41 -6.71 22.82
N SER A 81 17.21 -5.87 22.18
CA SER A 81 17.01 -4.42 22.15
C SER A 81 15.79 -4.05 21.30
N GLN A 82 15.62 -4.71 20.14
CA GLN A 82 14.52 -4.46 19.21
C GLN A 82 14.33 -2.95 18.92
N ALA A 83 15.48 -2.26 18.74
CA ALA A 83 15.52 -0.81 18.58
C ALA A 83 14.95 -0.36 17.21
N VAL A 84 15.14 -1.19 16.17
CA VAL A 84 14.69 -0.89 14.81
C VAL A 84 13.45 -1.69 14.43
N ILE A 85 13.47 -3.01 14.66
CA ILE A 85 12.34 -3.91 14.35
C ILE A 85 11.84 -4.55 15.65
N ARG A 86 10.66 -4.18 16.09
CA ARG A 86 10.02 -4.73 17.29
C ARG A 86 9.11 -5.89 16.96
N THR A 87 9.20 -6.97 17.75
CA THR A 87 8.28 -8.10 17.69
C THR A 87 7.12 -7.89 18.65
N PHE A 88 5.91 -8.07 18.12
CA PHE A 88 4.68 -8.12 18.91
C PHE A 88 4.19 -9.57 18.94
N SER A 89 4.34 -10.24 20.09
CA SER A 89 4.00 -11.65 20.22
C SER A 89 2.59 -11.94 19.70
N ARG A 90 2.48 -12.97 18.85
CA ARG A 90 1.24 -13.41 18.19
C ARG A 90 0.58 -12.39 17.25
N ARG A 91 1.15 -11.18 17.09
CA ARG A 91 0.58 -10.12 16.23
C ARG A 91 1.41 -9.81 15.00
N GLY A 92 2.76 -9.88 15.11
CA GLY A 92 3.64 -9.58 13.99
C GLY A 92 4.82 -8.70 14.36
N PHE A 93 5.21 -7.83 13.43
CA PHE A 93 6.41 -7.00 13.53
C PHE A 93 6.08 -5.54 13.20
N ARG A 94 6.88 -4.62 13.73
CA ARG A 94 6.76 -3.19 13.39
C ARG A 94 8.15 -2.55 13.34
N PHE A 95 8.35 -1.69 12.36
CA PHE A 95 9.48 -0.78 12.32
C PHE A 95 9.27 0.33 13.37
N VAL A 96 10.24 0.57 14.25
CA VAL A 96 10.10 1.50 15.38
C VAL A 96 11.18 2.57 15.43
N ALA A 97 12.24 2.48 14.60
CA ALA A 97 13.23 3.53 14.49
C ALA A 97 12.59 4.80 13.88
N GLU A 98 13.07 5.95 14.29
CA GLU A 98 12.60 7.24 13.80
C GLU A 98 13.11 7.49 12.38
N ILE A 99 12.21 7.87 11.47
CA ILE A 99 12.55 8.27 10.09
C ILE A 99 12.80 9.77 10.08
N THR A 100 14.04 10.18 9.77
CA THR A 100 14.46 11.58 9.79
C THR A 100 14.32 12.29 8.45
N ALA A 101 14.31 11.56 7.34
CA ALA A 101 13.99 12.08 6.01
C ALA A 101 13.14 11.05 5.28
N ASP A 102 11.93 11.43 4.98
CA ASP A 102 11.02 10.68 4.12
C ASP A 102 10.90 11.49 2.83
N ASP A 103 11.78 11.23 1.84
CA ASP A 103 11.53 11.62 0.47
C ASP A 103 10.43 10.69 -0.09
N ALA A 104 9.28 10.69 0.54
CA ALA A 104 8.06 10.44 -0.18
C ALA A 104 8.02 11.53 -1.25
N VAL A 105 8.09 11.10 -2.52
CA VAL A 105 7.99 11.95 -3.70
C VAL A 105 7.07 13.12 -3.35
N ALA A 106 7.66 14.30 -3.24
CA ALA A 106 6.89 15.53 -3.14
C ALA A 106 6.13 15.64 -4.46
N VAL A 107 4.92 15.10 -4.49
CA VAL A 107 3.92 15.51 -5.45
C VAL A 107 3.81 17.01 -5.22
N PRO A 108 4.05 17.88 -6.21
CA PRO A 108 3.95 19.32 -6.03
C PRO A 108 2.63 19.60 -5.34
N ALA A 109 2.70 20.25 -4.19
CA ALA A 109 1.53 20.67 -3.44
C ALA A 109 0.70 21.60 -4.33
N ALA A 110 -0.36 21.07 -4.91
CA ALA A 110 -1.46 21.90 -5.36
C ALA A 110 -2.08 22.55 -4.11
N PRO A 111 -2.54 23.81 -4.18
CA PRO A 111 -2.95 24.60 -3.02
C PRO A 111 -3.97 23.84 -2.19
N LEU A 112 -3.73 23.83 -0.88
CA LEU A 112 -4.63 23.29 0.15
C LEU A 112 -5.98 24.01 0.08
N ASP A 113 -7.00 23.31 -0.44
CA ASP A 113 -8.38 23.65 -0.14
C ASP A 113 -8.68 23.11 1.27
N THR A 114 -8.86 24.06 2.18
CA THR A 114 -9.22 23.86 3.58
C THR A 114 -10.69 23.45 3.70
N SER A 115 -10.99 22.19 3.39
CA SER A 115 -12.20 21.54 3.88
C SER A 115 -11.78 20.29 4.66
N GLY A 116 -11.87 20.39 5.98
CA GLY A 116 -11.37 19.40 6.94
C GLY A 116 -12.10 18.06 6.89
N LYS A 117 -11.81 17.25 5.88
CA LYS A 117 -12.05 15.81 5.91
C LYS A 117 -10.73 15.11 6.19
N GLN A 118 -10.62 14.49 7.36
CA GLN A 118 -9.53 13.58 7.67
C GLN A 118 -9.45 12.53 6.56
N ARG A 119 -8.39 12.63 5.71
CA ARG A 119 -8.13 11.60 4.70
C ARG A 119 -7.81 10.28 5.42
N SER A 120 -8.50 9.24 5.04
CA SER A 120 -8.19 7.88 5.46
C SER A 120 -6.71 7.57 5.11
N PRO A 121 -5.96 6.89 5.99
CA PRO A 121 -4.57 6.51 5.68
C PRO A 121 -4.45 5.48 4.55
N LYS A 122 -5.58 4.98 4.03
CA LYS A 122 -5.65 4.03 2.91
C LYS A 122 -6.10 4.77 1.65
N PRO A 123 -5.49 4.49 0.48
CA PRO A 123 -5.96 5.02 -0.77
C PRO A 123 -7.40 4.58 -1.03
N VAL A 124 -8.22 5.53 -1.43
CA VAL A 124 -9.64 5.35 -1.72
C VAL A 124 -9.81 5.17 -3.22
N ILE A 125 -10.37 4.03 -3.63
CA ILE A 125 -10.63 3.72 -5.04
C ILE A 125 -12.13 3.59 -5.29
N ALA A 126 -12.59 4.17 -6.40
CA ALA A 126 -13.95 4.01 -6.91
C ALA A 126 -13.91 3.37 -8.29
N VAL A 127 -14.75 2.38 -8.51
CA VAL A 127 -14.97 1.76 -9.82
C VAL A 127 -16.33 2.25 -10.33
N LEU A 128 -16.31 3.02 -11.41
CA LEU A 128 -17.51 3.51 -12.07
C LEU A 128 -18.16 2.37 -12.87
N PRO A 129 -19.48 2.43 -13.10
CA PRO A 129 -20.14 1.45 -13.95
C PRO A 129 -19.56 1.51 -15.36
N PHE A 130 -19.19 0.35 -15.91
CA PHE A 130 -18.64 0.26 -17.25
C PHE A 130 -19.72 0.54 -18.28
N ASN A 131 -19.32 1.24 -19.35
CA ASN A 131 -20.22 1.62 -20.42
C ASN A 131 -20.37 0.45 -21.42
N ASN A 132 -21.60 0.12 -21.77
CA ASN A 132 -21.86 -0.77 -22.89
C ASN A 132 -21.74 0.00 -24.21
N LEU A 133 -20.74 -0.30 -25.00
CA LEU A 133 -20.54 0.30 -26.34
C LEU A 133 -21.22 -0.51 -27.45
N SER A 134 -21.86 -1.64 -27.13
CA SER A 134 -22.61 -2.43 -28.11
C SER A 134 -24.00 -1.85 -28.33
N ALA A 135 -24.59 -2.14 -29.51
CA ALA A 135 -25.98 -1.77 -29.83
C ALA A 135 -27.01 -2.64 -29.04
N ASP A 136 -26.55 -3.65 -28.33
CA ASP A 136 -27.38 -4.60 -27.59
C ASP A 136 -27.51 -4.16 -26.12
N SER A 137 -28.72 -3.75 -25.74
CA SER A 137 -29.00 -3.30 -24.37
C SER A 137 -28.89 -4.42 -23.32
N GLU A 138 -28.98 -5.71 -23.73
CA GLU A 138 -28.83 -6.82 -22.80
C GLU A 138 -27.38 -6.96 -22.32
N GLN A 139 -26.40 -6.46 -23.07
CA GLN A 139 -25.01 -6.45 -22.66
C GLN A 139 -24.69 -5.43 -21.57
N GLN A 140 -25.61 -4.51 -21.25
CA GLN A 140 -25.45 -3.61 -20.10
C GLN A 140 -25.36 -4.40 -18.78
N TYR A 141 -26.14 -5.48 -18.67
CA TYR A 141 -26.08 -6.35 -17.50
C TYR A 141 -24.68 -6.99 -17.33
N PHE A 142 -24.06 -7.35 -18.44
CA PHE A 142 -22.69 -7.89 -18.42
C PHE A 142 -21.67 -6.85 -17.98
N ALA A 143 -21.74 -5.62 -18.52
CA ALA A 143 -20.85 -4.53 -18.12
C ALA A 143 -20.99 -4.19 -16.62
N ASP A 144 -22.21 -4.23 -16.09
CA ASP A 144 -22.49 -4.06 -14.68
C ASP A 144 -21.89 -5.17 -13.83
N GLY A 145 -22.01 -6.41 -14.28
CA GLY A 145 -21.42 -7.58 -13.61
C GLY A 145 -19.90 -7.50 -13.54
N VAL A 146 -19.25 -7.11 -14.63
CA VAL A 146 -17.78 -6.90 -14.65
C VAL A 146 -17.36 -5.82 -13.65
N SER A 147 -18.08 -4.70 -13.59
CA SER A 147 -17.80 -3.62 -12.63
C SER A 147 -17.93 -4.13 -11.19
N GLU A 148 -18.95 -4.95 -10.90
CA GLU A 148 -19.18 -5.53 -9.57
C GLU A 148 -18.10 -6.56 -9.19
N ASP A 149 -17.67 -7.38 -10.13
CA ASP A 149 -16.58 -8.34 -9.93
C ASP A 149 -15.26 -7.63 -9.61
N ILE A 150 -14.96 -6.53 -10.31
CA ILE A 150 -13.78 -5.71 -10.03
C ILE A 150 -13.87 -5.09 -8.63
N ILE A 151 -15.01 -4.50 -8.25
CA ILE A 151 -15.23 -3.98 -6.89
C ILE A 151 -14.98 -5.09 -5.86
N THR A 152 -15.58 -6.25 -6.07
CA THR A 152 -15.44 -7.41 -5.16
C THR A 152 -14.00 -7.90 -5.08
N ALA A 153 -13.27 -7.94 -6.19
CA ALA A 153 -11.87 -8.33 -6.22
C ALA A 153 -11.00 -7.32 -5.45
N LEU A 154 -11.24 -6.02 -5.65
CA LEU A 154 -10.50 -4.95 -4.98
C LEU A 154 -10.76 -4.91 -3.46
N THR A 155 -11.97 -5.26 -2.99
CA THR A 155 -12.27 -5.29 -1.54
C THR A 155 -11.47 -6.34 -0.78
N LYS A 156 -10.92 -7.35 -1.45
CA LYS A 156 -10.03 -8.34 -0.84
C LYS A 156 -8.69 -7.74 -0.41
N HIS A 157 -8.33 -6.58 -0.94
CA HIS A 157 -7.09 -5.88 -0.61
C HIS A 157 -7.28 -4.93 0.57
N ARG A 158 -6.84 -5.35 1.76
CA ARG A 158 -7.01 -4.60 3.02
C ARG A 158 -6.34 -3.22 3.05
N TRP A 159 -5.43 -2.95 2.14
CA TRP A 159 -4.73 -1.67 2.01
C TRP A 159 -5.49 -0.65 1.14
N LEU A 160 -6.55 -1.08 0.44
CA LEU A 160 -7.46 -0.22 -0.31
C LEU A 160 -8.74 0.02 0.47
N LEU A 161 -9.30 1.22 0.32
CA LEU A 161 -10.67 1.53 0.69
C LEU A 161 -11.47 1.63 -0.61
N VAL A 162 -12.31 0.63 -0.86
CA VAL A 162 -13.11 0.57 -2.09
C VAL A 162 -14.47 1.19 -1.82
N ILE A 163 -14.88 2.14 -2.66
CA ILE A 163 -16.19 2.78 -2.56
C ILE A 163 -17.28 1.78 -2.98
N ALA A 164 -18.36 1.73 -2.21
CA ALA A 164 -19.44 0.81 -2.44
C ALA A 164 -20.12 1.05 -3.81
N ARG A 165 -20.53 -0.04 -4.48
CA ARG A 165 -21.22 -0.04 -5.77
C ARG A 165 -22.33 1.01 -5.87
N ASN A 166 -23.22 1.07 -4.88
CA ASN A 166 -24.37 1.97 -4.92
C ASN A 166 -23.97 3.45 -5.04
N SER A 167 -22.82 3.83 -4.45
CA SER A 167 -22.32 5.20 -4.53
C SER A 167 -21.76 5.52 -5.91
N THR A 168 -21.05 4.57 -6.54
CA THR A 168 -20.43 4.78 -7.86
C THR A 168 -21.44 4.67 -8.99
N PHE A 169 -22.44 3.80 -8.86
CA PHE A 169 -23.49 3.59 -9.87
C PHE A 169 -24.49 4.78 -9.95
N ALA A 170 -24.53 5.64 -8.94
CA ALA A 170 -25.28 6.89 -9.00
C ALA A 170 -24.73 7.86 -10.08
N PHE A 171 -23.49 7.66 -10.53
CA PHE A 171 -22.84 8.51 -11.53
C PHE A 171 -22.86 7.94 -12.96
N ARG A 172 -23.67 6.90 -13.23
CA ARG A 172 -23.74 6.23 -14.55
C ARG A 172 -24.04 7.18 -15.71
N ASP A 173 -25.02 8.05 -15.55
CA ASP A 173 -25.56 8.90 -16.63
C ASP A 173 -25.00 10.32 -16.59
N HIS A 174 -23.98 10.58 -15.78
CA HIS A 174 -23.45 11.91 -15.62
C HIS A 174 -22.28 12.13 -16.59
N SER A 175 -22.45 13.07 -17.52
CA SER A 175 -21.38 13.65 -18.34
C SER A 175 -20.47 14.59 -17.51
N THR A 176 -20.35 14.34 -16.22
CA THR A 176 -19.61 15.16 -15.26
C THR A 176 -18.11 14.88 -15.38
N ASP A 177 -17.30 15.92 -15.23
CA ASP A 177 -15.85 15.80 -15.17
C ASP A 177 -15.42 14.74 -14.13
N MET A 178 -14.62 13.78 -14.54
CA MET A 178 -14.08 12.70 -13.68
C MET A 178 -13.44 13.22 -12.40
N ARG A 179 -12.82 14.39 -12.46
CA ARG A 179 -12.24 15.06 -11.29
C ARG A 179 -13.31 15.52 -10.29
N GLN A 180 -14.50 15.89 -10.78
CA GLN A 180 -15.61 16.25 -9.91
C GLN A 180 -16.18 15.01 -9.25
N ILE A 181 -16.39 13.93 -10.01
CA ILE A 181 -16.84 12.63 -9.47
C ILE A 181 -15.88 12.12 -8.40
N ALA A 182 -14.57 12.20 -8.63
CA ALA A 182 -13.57 11.82 -7.64
C ALA A 182 -13.69 12.62 -6.34
N ARG A 183 -13.93 13.93 -6.44
CA ARG A 183 -14.13 14.80 -5.26
C ARG A 183 -15.40 14.45 -4.50
N ASP A 184 -16.51 14.25 -5.23
CA ASP A 184 -17.82 13.96 -4.64
C ASP A 184 -17.83 12.61 -3.93
N LEU A 185 -17.13 11.62 -4.50
CA LEU A 185 -16.92 10.30 -3.90
C LEU A 185 -15.82 10.28 -2.83
N GLY A 186 -14.95 11.29 -2.78
CA GLY A 186 -13.78 11.29 -1.92
C GLY A 186 -12.76 10.23 -2.34
N ALA A 187 -12.70 9.88 -3.63
CA ALA A 187 -11.81 8.88 -4.19
C ALA A 187 -10.47 9.49 -4.60
N ASP A 188 -9.38 8.78 -4.29
CA ASP A 188 -8.03 9.12 -4.77
C ASP A 188 -7.82 8.58 -6.20
N TYR A 189 -8.49 7.48 -6.54
CA TYR A 189 -8.41 6.81 -7.85
C TYR A 189 -9.80 6.48 -8.37
N LEU A 190 -10.01 6.70 -9.68
CA LEU A 190 -11.18 6.25 -10.41
C LEU A 190 -10.78 5.17 -11.43
N VAL A 191 -11.57 4.12 -11.51
CA VAL A 191 -11.51 3.10 -12.56
C VAL A 191 -12.77 3.25 -13.41
N GLU A 192 -12.59 3.43 -14.69
CA GLU A 192 -13.64 3.45 -15.69
C GLU A 192 -13.30 2.48 -16.83
N GLY A 193 -14.29 2.05 -17.59
CA GLY A 193 -14.10 1.14 -18.71
C GLY A 193 -15.36 0.97 -19.55
N SER A 194 -15.19 0.25 -20.65
CA SER A 194 -16.26 -0.08 -21.60
C SER A 194 -16.01 -1.45 -22.22
#